data_3a1e3cd5d24863ca83af7f5712f9c096
#
_entry.id   3a1e3cd5d24863ca83af7f5712f9c096
#
_cell.length_a   1.000
_cell.length_b   1.000
_cell.length_c   1.000
_cell.angle_alpha   90.00
_cell.angle_beta   90.00
_cell.angle_gamma   90.00
#
_symmetry.space_group_name_H-M   'P 1'
#
loop_
_entity.id
_entity.type
_entity.pdbx_description
1 polymer ?
#
loop_
_entity_poly.entity_id
_entity_poly.type
_entity_poly.pdbx_seq_one_letter_code
_entity_poly.pdbx_strand_id
1 'polypeptide(L)'
;MRKRVTSVRSRVSLRLGDERGVALVLALVIMGVLTITVASVATFTTSNENHSARDRDVARALGAAEAGLNNGLAVLTQQDSTGTQPIGATLATTTFTIDGGSGTYSATKNSGLEWTVSATGTSPNGRVTRKLELKLDGTQSTQSTQQSPVYGYGFFVNATTGCTTIAGNSPVQVSVFVRNDLCLTGNAAITQPGITSNTLTVYVGGRYTATANPTVAANTQKVANFTAVNGCQRQNSNVICSTSAQSKVYSTVYSSTPSSVTKPTTDAAAVYASGNWHNPVCSVGSFVFDGDTTLNGSLGSVDLLQSNARPSFDCTVWNQSGTAQIGRLAWNVTTKVLTISGTILLDGGLTFSGQSSARYTGFGSIYANGSVGTSGQAAICGPPAIPNGSSCTGNWDPAQGALTIVALNGWSMSGQSEFNVIAFVNGAFSATGGAVVTGPAIADTATLSGNGKFATVTTVPPGTPGAASSVTTTTWKVLPGSWRQLLTGL
;
A
#
# COMPACT_ATOMS: atom_id res chain seq x y z
N MET A 1 -20.74 5.09 79.99
CA MET A 1 -19.88 4.88 81.18
C MET A 1 -18.97 6.09 81.36
N ARG A 2 -19.30 6.95 82.36
CA ARG A 2 -18.51 8.11 82.72
C ARG A 2 -17.49 7.71 83.76
N LYS A 3 -16.17 7.79 83.45
CA LYS A 3 -15.12 7.69 84.48
C LYS A 3 -14.77 9.09 85.00
N ARG A 4 -15.03 9.32 86.29
CA ARG A 4 -14.61 10.49 87.04
C ARG A 4 -13.09 10.44 87.25
N VAL A 5 -12.39 11.50 86.86
CA VAL A 5 -10.98 11.74 87.23
C VAL A 5 -10.98 12.57 88.47
N THR A 6 -10.51 12.02 89.54
CA THR A 6 -10.31 12.65 90.81
C THR A 6 -8.99 13.45 90.82
N SER A 7 -9.06 14.76 90.95
CA SER A 7 -7.87 15.64 91.06
C SER A 7 -7.30 15.59 92.49
N VAL A 8 -6.09 15.09 92.60
CA VAL A 8 -5.28 15.22 93.80
C VAL A 8 -4.50 16.53 93.74
N ARG A 9 -4.92 17.55 94.52
CA ARG A 9 -4.14 18.77 94.76
C ARG A 9 -3.11 18.50 95.84
N SER A 10 -1.87 18.26 95.45
CA SER A 10 -0.71 18.35 96.37
C SER A 10 -0.27 19.83 96.44
N ARG A 11 -0.42 20.42 97.60
CA ARG A 11 0.16 21.74 97.93
C ARG A 11 1.63 21.55 98.31
N VAL A 12 2.53 21.84 97.40
CA VAL A 12 3.96 21.96 97.72
C VAL A 12 4.16 23.44 98.10
N SER A 13 4.34 23.76 99.44
CA SER A 13 4.77 25.03 99.93
C SER A 13 6.29 25.15 99.75
N LEU A 14 6.73 25.78 98.70
CA LEU A 14 8.13 26.19 98.48
C LEU A 14 8.41 27.42 99.33
N ARG A 15 9.26 27.29 100.36
CA ARG A 15 9.88 28.44 101.09
C ARG A 15 10.86 29.10 100.13
N LEU A 16 10.56 30.28 99.65
CA LEU A 16 11.43 31.19 98.91
C LEU A 16 12.47 31.82 99.90
N GLY A 17 13.59 31.15 100.00
CA GLY A 17 14.80 31.70 100.60
C GLY A 17 15.90 31.69 99.55
N ASP A 18 16.36 32.84 99.14
CA ASP A 18 17.45 33.10 98.15
C ASP A 18 17.02 33.15 96.69
N GLU A 19 16.29 34.23 96.37
CA GLU A 19 15.67 34.44 95.04
C GLU A 19 16.64 34.68 93.91
N ARG A 20 17.91 34.96 94.14
CA ARG A 20 18.89 35.30 93.08
C ARG A 20 19.53 34.10 92.40
N GLY A 21 19.66 33.00 93.09
CA GLY A 21 20.26 31.80 92.51
C GLY A 21 19.21 30.90 91.73
N VAL A 22 17.97 30.84 92.20
CA VAL A 22 16.91 30.03 91.60
C VAL A 22 16.45 30.56 90.27
N ALA A 23 16.40 31.87 90.09
CA ALA A 23 16.00 32.48 88.85
C ALA A 23 17.00 32.17 87.68
N LEU A 24 18.30 32.13 87.99
CA LEU A 24 19.34 31.82 87.01
C LEU A 24 19.26 30.31 86.56
N VAL A 25 19.07 29.42 87.52
CA VAL A 25 18.92 28.00 87.25
C VAL A 25 17.64 27.70 86.47
N LEU A 26 16.52 28.40 86.82
CA LEU A 26 15.26 28.22 86.08
C LEU A 26 15.39 28.78 84.65
N ALA A 27 16.06 29.95 84.47
CA ALA A 27 16.33 30.49 83.17
C ALA A 27 17.19 29.55 82.26
N LEU A 28 18.23 28.95 82.87
CA LEU A 28 19.10 27.97 82.19
C LEU A 28 18.32 26.65 81.78
N VAL A 29 17.45 26.19 82.69
CA VAL A 29 16.61 25.00 82.41
C VAL A 29 15.59 25.31 81.28
N ILE A 30 14.96 26.49 81.32
CA ILE A 30 14.02 26.89 80.25
C ILE A 30 14.75 27.06 78.93
N MET A 31 15.93 27.72 78.93
CA MET A 31 16.74 27.80 77.70
C MET A 31 17.16 26.45 77.22
N GLY A 32 17.56 25.54 78.05
CA GLY A 32 17.91 24.19 77.67
C GLY A 32 16.74 23.42 77.04
N VAL A 33 15.56 23.48 77.64
CA VAL A 33 14.35 22.88 77.12
C VAL A 33 13.92 23.50 75.76
N LEU A 34 13.99 24.88 75.70
CA LEU A 34 13.71 25.56 74.44
C LEU A 34 14.69 25.19 73.35
N THR A 35 15.97 25.09 73.64
CA THR A 35 16.99 24.69 72.66
C THR A 35 16.77 23.26 72.14
N ILE A 36 16.45 22.32 73.07
CA ILE A 36 16.15 20.93 72.68
C ILE A 36 14.86 20.85 71.85
N THR A 37 13.81 21.60 72.22
CA THR A 37 12.57 21.63 71.43
C THR A 37 12.76 22.23 70.05
N VAL A 38 13.47 23.36 69.92
CA VAL A 38 13.78 23.96 68.61
C VAL A 38 14.65 23.03 67.76
N ALA A 39 15.67 22.40 68.35
CA ALA A 39 16.50 21.43 67.62
C ALA A 39 15.70 20.21 67.19
N SER A 40 14.79 19.68 68.02
CA SER A 40 13.91 18.57 67.67
C SER A 40 12.92 18.92 66.55
N VAL A 41 12.32 20.10 66.61
CA VAL A 41 11.41 20.59 65.56
C VAL A 41 12.18 20.84 64.28
N ALA A 42 13.39 21.42 64.33
CA ALA A 42 14.22 21.63 63.13
C ALA A 42 14.64 20.31 62.48
N THR A 43 15.06 19.31 63.26
CA THR A 43 15.40 17.97 62.72
C THR A 43 14.19 17.27 62.16
N PHE A 44 13.01 17.39 62.79
CA PHE A 44 11.78 16.77 62.28
C PHE A 44 11.31 17.45 61.00
N THR A 45 11.37 18.78 60.89
CA THR A 45 10.99 19.52 59.68
C THR A 45 11.95 19.20 58.53
N THR A 46 13.25 19.21 58.74
CA THR A 46 14.23 18.88 57.69
C THR A 46 14.12 17.41 57.25
N SER A 47 13.83 16.48 58.17
CA SER A 47 13.55 15.09 57.84
C SER A 47 12.30 14.94 56.96
N ASN A 48 11.22 15.64 57.35
CA ASN A 48 9.95 15.59 56.62
C ASN A 48 10.05 16.25 55.22
N GLU A 49 10.80 17.37 55.11
CA GLU A 49 11.10 18.00 53.81
C GLU A 49 11.92 17.07 52.90
N ASN A 50 12.92 16.37 53.44
CA ASN A 50 13.70 15.39 52.68
C ASN A 50 12.87 14.19 52.23
N HIS A 51 11.97 13.67 53.05
CA HIS A 51 11.03 12.63 52.67
C HIS A 51 10.08 13.08 51.55
N SER A 52 9.47 14.27 51.71
CA SER A 52 8.58 14.85 50.69
C SER A 52 9.30 15.15 49.38
N ALA A 53 10.56 15.59 49.42
CA ALA A 53 11.36 15.78 48.21
C ALA A 53 11.66 14.46 47.51
N ARG A 54 12.02 13.43 48.29
CA ARG A 54 12.25 12.08 47.74
C ARG A 54 11.01 11.46 47.12
N ASP A 55 9.85 11.63 47.75
CA ASP A 55 8.57 11.12 47.22
C ASP A 55 8.20 11.79 45.89
N ARG A 56 8.43 13.13 45.80
CA ARG A 56 8.25 13.86 44.54
C ARG A 56 9.22 13.37 43.44
N ASP A 57 10.49 13.11 43.81
CA ASP A 57 11.48 12.58 42.85
C ASP A 57 11.11 11.18 42.40
N VAL A 58 10.60 10.31 43.26
CA VAL A 58 10.08 8.98 42.94
C VAL A 58 8.90 9.08 41.97
N ALA A 59 7.94 9.95 42.24
CA ALA A 59 6.78 10.16 41.38
C ALA A 59 7.17 10.67 39.99
N ARG A 60 8.12 11.63 39.90
CA ARG A 60 8.62 12.14 38.63
C ARG A 60 9.41 11.11 37.84
N ALA A 61 10.28 10.32 38.49
CA ALA A 61 11.01 9.25 37.84
C ALA A 61 10.06 8.16 37.30
N LEU A 62 8.99 7.83 38.06
CA LEU A 62 7.97 6.87 37.64
C LEU A 62 7.20 7.42 36.42
N GLY A 63 6.72 8.67 36.47
CA GLY A 63 6.03 9.31 35.36
C GLY A 63 6.89 9.38 34.08
N ALA A 64 8.19 9.65 34.22
CA ALA A 64 9.12 9.60 33.09
C ALA A 64 9.27 8.17 32.51
N ALA A 65 9.32 7.15 33.36
CA ALA A 65 9.37 5.77 32.89
C ALA A 65 8.07 5.34 32.19
N GLU A 66 6.90 5.73 32.70
CA GLU A 66 5.60 5.47 32.06
C GLU A 66 5.49 6.17 30.71
N ALA A 67 5.93 7.43 30.61
CA ALA A 67 5.99 8.14 29.35
C ALA A 67 6.92 7.42 28.35
N GLY A 68 8.02 6.85 28.82
CA GLY A 68 8.91 6.02 28.01
C GLY A 68 8.25 4.77 27.47
N LEU A 69 7.47 4.04 28.29
CA LEU A 69 6.72 2.88 27.83
C LEU A 69 5.70 3.24 26.75
N ASN A 70 4.96 4.35 26.95
CA ASN A 70 3.97 4.80 25.99
C ASN A 70 4.61 5.20 24.65
N ASN A 71 5.75 5.90 24.68
CA ASN A 71 6.51 6.24 23.48
C ASN A 71 7.06 4.99 22.79
N GLY A 72 7.60 4.03 23.56
CA GLY A 72 8.07 2.77 23.02
C GLY A 72 6.97 1.96 22.36
N LEU A 73 5.76 1.93 22.93
CA LEU A 73 4.59 1.29 22.35
C LEU A 73 4.15 1.99 21.04
N ALA A 74 4.13 3.31 21.00
CA ALA A 74 3.76 4.07 19.81
C ALA A 74 4.73 3.79 18.65
N VAL A 75 6.05 3.82 18.92
CA VAL A 75 7.09 3.53 17.93
C VAL A 75 7.02 2.08 17.46
N LEU A 76 6.80 1.12 18.37
CA LEU A 76 6.62 -0.29 18.03
C LEU A 76 5.44 -0.50 17.09
N THR A 77 4.29 0.11 17.39
CA THR A 77 3.08 0.03 16.56
C THR A 77 3.33 0.53 15.14
N GLN A 78 4.18 1.52 14.98
CA GLN A 78 4.55 2.04 13.67
C GLN A 78 5.59 1.17 12.95
N GLN A 79 6.65 0.73 13.65
CA GLN A 79 7.78 0.02 13.04
C GLN A 79 7.54 -1.47 12.81
N ASP A 80 6.68 -2.11 13.60
CA ASP A 80 6.28 -3.51 13.42
C ASP A 80 4.75 -3.65 13.25
N SER A 81 4.17 -2.78 12.44
CA SER A 81 2.72 -2.77 12.16
C SER A 81 2.20 -4.07 11.53
N THR A 82 3.07 -4.84 10.91
CA THR A 82 2.78 -6.14 10.28
C THR A 82 3.19 -7.34 11.14
N GLY A 83 3.92 -7.13 12.23
CA GLY A 83 4.45 -8.21 13.08
C GLY A 83 5.58 -9.04 12.46
N THR A 84 6.20 -8.55 11.37
CA THR A 84 7.17 -9.32 10.57
C THR A 84 8.62 -9.09 10.96
N GLN A 85 8.92 -8.22 11.91
CA GLN A 85 10.29 -8.04 12.40
C GLN A 85 10.87 -9.38 12.88
N PRO A 86 12.17 -9.66 12.65
CA PRO A 86 12.79 -10.92 13.10
C PRO A 86 12.86 -11.00 14.62
N ILE A 87 12.91 -12.24 15.15
CA ILE A 87 13.17 -12.48 16.57
C ILE A 87 14.55 -11.91 16.91
N GLY A 88 14.66 -11.23 18.03
CA GLY A 88 15.86 -10.50 18.43
C GLY A 88 15.97 -9.08 17.86
N ALA A 89 15.00 -8.65 17.01
CA ALA A 89 14.96 -7.25 16.59
C ALA A 89 14.81 -6.33 17.80
N THR A 90 15.50 -5.19 17.77
CA THR A 90 15.47 -4.20 18.85
C THR A 90 15.05 -2.85 18.29
N LEU A 91 14.19 -2.13 19.01
CA LEU A 91 14.05 -0.70 18.81
C LEU A 91 15.23 0.01 19.44
N ALA A 92 15.81 0.96 18.72
CA ALA A 92 16.93 1.75 19.23
C ALA A 92 16.53 2.47 20.52
N THR A 93 17.44 2.51 21.49
CA THR A 93 17.25 3.26 22.73
C THR A 93 17.10 4.74 22.41
N THR A 94 15.97 5.32 22.77
CA THR A 94 15.70 6.75 22.56
C THR A 94 15.57 7.44 23.89
N THR A 95 16.23 8.58 24.03
CA THR A 95 16.19 9.44 25.21
C THR A 95 15.24 10.62 24.96
N PHE A 96 14.45 10.98 25.96
CA PHE A 96 13.56 12.13 25.92
C PHE A 96 13.57 12.85 27.28
N THR A 97 13.09 14.06 27.32
CA THR A 97 12.94 14.86 28.54
C THR A 97 11.48 15.13 28.84
N ILE A 98 11.10 15.06 30.11
CA ILE A 98 9.76 15.35 30.58
C ILE A 98 9.83 15.95 32.00
N ASP A 99 9.16 17.06 32.26
CA ASP A 99 9.10 17.76 33.56
C ASP A 99 10.48 17.96 34.21
N GLY A 100 11.50 18.25 33.40
CA GLY A 100 12.88 18.44 33.83
C GLY A 100 13.64 17.12 34.14
N GLY A 101 12.97 15.98 34.16
CA GLY A 101 13.61 14.67 34.25
C GLY A 101 13.95 14.11 32.86
N SER A 102 14.58 12.97 32.82
CA SER A 102 14.89 12.24 31.58
C SER A 102 14.29 10.86 31.58
N GLY A 103 13.90 10.39 30.39
CA GLY A 103 13.46 9.01 30.18
C GLY A 103 14.17 8.37 28.99
N THR A 104 14.33 7.06 29.05
CA THR A 104 14.80 6.25 27.94
C THR A 104 13.86 5.09 27.74
N TYR A 105 13.70 4.64 26.50
CA TYR A 105 12.98 3.40 26.21
C TYR A 105 13.73 2.57 25.18
N SER A 106 13.50 1.27 25.22
CA SER A 106 13.95 0.29 24.24
C SER A 106 12.90 -0.84 24.17
N ALA A 107 12.89 -1.57 23.07
CA ALA A 107 12.08 -2.77 22.97
C ALA A 107 12.85 -3.89 22.27
N THR A 108 12.55 -5.14 22.60
CA THR A 108 13.16 -6.33 22.01
C THR A 108 12.08 -7.34 21.68
N LYS A 109 12.16 -7.93 20.49
CA LYS A 109 11.27 -9.00 20.05
C LYS A 109 11.77 -10.33 20.58
N ASN A 110 10.96 -10.98 21.43
CA ASN A 110 11.35 -12.21 22.12
C ASN A 110 11.05 -13.47 21.31
N SER A 111 9.82 -13.55 20.81
CA SER A 111 9.35 -14.71 20.05
C SER A 111 8.12 -14.34 19.22
N GLY A 112 7.95 -14.92 18.04
CA GLY A 112 6.75 -14.74 17.21
C GLY A 112 6.21 -13.31 17.17
N LEU A 113 5.12 -13.07 17.89
CA LEU A 113 4.47 -11.79 18.05
C LEU A 113 4.62 -11.18 19.45
N GLU A 114 5.63 -11.62 20.23
CA GLU A 114 5.87 -11.09 21.58
C GLU A 114 7.03 -10.08 21.59
N TRP A 115 6.79 -8.91 22.17
CA TRP A 115 7.81 -7.91 22.45
C TRP A 115 7.89 -7.61 23.95
N THR A 116 9.10 -7.32 24.42
CA THR A 116 9.35 -6.69 25.72
C THR A 116 9.74 -5.25 25.52
N VAL A 117 8.98 -4.34 26.11
CA VAL A 117 9.30 -2.89 26.12
C VAL A 117 9.80 -2.55 27.52
N SER A 118 10.96 -1.95 27.58
CA SER A 118 11.59 -1.46 28.81
C SER A 118 11.75 0.06 28.75
N ALA A 119 11.44 0.74 29.85
CA ALA A 119 11.67 2.16 29.98
C ALA A 119 12.30 2.50 31.32
N THR A 120 13.19 3.48 31.30
CA THR A 120 13.86 4.00 32.51
C THR A 120 13.58 5.47 32.62
N GLY A 121 13.09 5.91 33.76
CA GLY A 121 12.88 7.31 34.09
C GLY A 121 13.78 7.78 35.21
N THR A 122 14.31 8.99 35.11
CA THR A 122 15.22 9.59 36.08
C THR A 122 14.67 10.95 36.51
N SER A 123 14.66 11.22 37.82
CA SER A 123 14.22 12.51 38.38
C SER A 123 15.10 13.67 37.91
N PRO A 124 14.63 14.95 37.96
CA PRO A 124 15.36 16.12 37.49
C PRO A 124 16.75 16.30 38.10
N ASN A 125 16.89 15.88 39.35
CA ASN A 125 18.17 15.97 40.09
C ASN A 125 19.04 14.74 39.95
N GLY A 126 18.61 13.71 39.17
CA GLY A 126 19.34 12.49 38.95
C GLY A 126 19.40 11.51 40.13
N ARG A 127 18.72 11.83 41.26
CA ARG A 127 18.83 11.04 42.49
C ARG A 127 17.97 9.77 42.50
N VAL A 128 16.91 9.75 41.72
CA VAL A 128 15.99 8.62 41.67
C VAL A 128 15.83 8.16 40.25
N THR A 129 16.01 6.85 40.08
CA THR A 129 15.77 6.15 38.80
C THR A 129 14.73 5.09 39.01
N ARG A 130 13.80 4.95 38.07
CA ARG A 130 12.79 3.89 38.02
C ARG A 130 12.81 3.20 36.67
N LYS A 131 12.80 1.88 36.69
CA LYS A 131 12.72 1.05 35.47
C LYS A 131 11.39 0.33 35.45
N LEU A 132 10.69 0.43 34.34
CA LEU A 132 9.45 -0.28 34.06
C LEU A 132 9.67 -1.22 32.87
N GLU A 133 8.98 -2.33 32.90
CA GLU A 133 8.98 -3.31 31.84
C GLU A 133 7.58 -3.86 31.63
N LEU A 134 7.20 -4.02 30.38
CA LEU A 134 5.97 -4.70 30.02
C LEU A 134 6.20 -5.61 28.82
N LYS A 135 5.39 -6.65 28.72
CA LYS A 135 5.33 -7.51 27.54
C LYS A 135 4.08 -7.23 26.74
N LEU A 136 4.26 -7.25 25.43
CA LEU A 136 3.20 -7.09 24.44
C LEU A 136 3.04 -8.38 23.69
N ASP A 137 1.81 -8.74 23.42
CA ASP A 137 1.44 -9.81 22.51
C ASP A 137 0.69 -9.24 21.32
N GLY A 138 1.05 -9.67 20.12
CA GLY A 138 0.47 -9.21 18.86
C GLY A 138 -0.60 -10.16 18.37
N THR A 139 -1.71 -9.60 17.91
CA THR A 139 -2.72 -10.35 17.16
C THR A 139 -2.71 -9.89 15.72
N GLN A 140 -2.38 -10.78 14.79
CA GLN A 140 -2.43 -10.48 13.36
C GLN A 140 -3.84 -10.68 12.81
N SER A 141 -4.27 -9.70 12.02
CA SER A 141 -5.47 -9.79 11.21
C SER A 141 -5.08 -9.54 9.76
N THR A 142 -5.38 -10.49 8.89
CA THR A 142 -5.15 -10.35 7.45
C THR A 142 -6.49 -10.11 6.78
N GLN A 143 -6.65 -8.94 6.18
CA GLN A 143 -7.75 -8.66 5.26
C GLN A 143 -7.26 -8.92 3.85
N SER A 144 -7.94 -9.81 3.13
CA SER A 144 -7.70 -10.05 1.72
C SER A 144 -8.84 -9.48 0.89
N THR A 145 -8.51 -8.70 -0.13
CA THR A 145 -9.45 -8.31 -1.17
C THR A 145 -9.30 -9.26 -2.35
N GLN A 146 -10.42 -9.71 -2.89
CA GLN A 146 -10.40 -10.53 -4.09
C GLN A 146 -10.00 -9.69 -5.30
N GLN A 147 -9.36 -10.35 -6.26
CA GLN A 147 -9.08 -9.74 -7.56
C GLN A 147 -10.37 -9.28 -8.22
N SER A 148 -10.35 -8.08 -8.82
CA SER A 148 -11.51 -7.54 -9.51
C SER A 148 -11.94 -8.47 -10.65
N PRO A 149 -13.26 -8.73 -10.81
CA PRO A 149 -13.78 -9.59 -11.86
C PRO A 149 -13.52 -9.06 -13.28
N VAL A 150 -13.08 -7.80 -13.44
CA VAL A 150 -12.71 -7.23 -14.75
C VAL A 150 -11.61 -8.02 -15.45
N TYR A 151 -10.70 -8.62 -14.68
CA TYR A 151 -9.59 -9.43 -15.23
C TYR A 151 -10.04 -10.80 -15.77
N GLY A 152 -11.26 -11.22 -15.49
CA GLY A 152 -11.91 -12.36 -16.14
C GLY A 152 -12.34 -12.07 -17.59
N TYR A 153 -12.37 -10.79 -17.98
CA TYR A 153 -12.55 -10.36 -19.36
C TYR A 153 -11.20 -10.02 -19.98
N GLY A 154 -10.91 -10.52 -21.15
CA GLY A 154 -9.69 -10.11 -21.87
C GLY A 154 -9.83 -8.75 -22.53
N PHE A 155 -11.09 -8.28 -22.74
CA PHE A 155 -11.37 -6.94 -23.26
C PHE A 155 -12.53 -6.34 -22.47
N PHE A 156 -12.24 -5.31 -21.70
CA PHE A 156 -13.19 -4.63 -20.79
C PHE A 156 -13.24 -3.14 -21.11
N VAL A 157 -14.43 -2.62 -21.42
CA VAL A 157 -14.64 -1.21 -21.72
C VAL A 157 -15.75 -0.63 -20.83
N ASN A 158 -15.42 0.42 -20.09
CA ASN A 158 -16.30 1.06 -19.10
C ASN A 158 -17.07 2.28 -19.67
N ALA A 159 -17.08 2.48 -21.00
CA ALA A 159 -17.78 3.60 -21.61
C ALA A 159 -19.25 3.65 -21.17
N THR A 160 -19.72 4.83 -20.76
CA THR A 160 -21.13 5.06 -20.42
C THR A 160 -21.92 5.67 -21.57
N THR A 161 -21.24 6.18 -22.58
CA THR A 161 -21.80 6.79 -23.79
C THR A 161 -20.98 6.40 -25.01
N GLY A 162 -21.57 6.51 -26.17
CA GLY A 162 -20.94 6.18 -27.44
C GLY A 162 -20.82 4.69 -27.71
N CYS A 163 -20.13 4.33 -28.76
CA CYS A 163 -19.97 2.95 -29.18
C CYS A 163 -18.51 2.51 -29.14
N THR A 164 -18.25 1.40 -28.47
CA THR A 164 -16.96 0.70 -28.56
C THR A 164 -16.87 0.07 -29.95
N THR A 165 -15.91 0.49 -30.74
CA THR A 165 -15.77 0.07 -32.13
C THR A 165 -14.71 -0.99 -32.29
N ILE A 166 -15.07 -2.13 -32.90
CA ILE A 166 -14.14 -3.16 -33.41
C ILE A 166 -14.36 -3.24 -34.91
N ALA A 167 -13.31 -2.89 -35.67
CA ALA A 167 -13.41 -2.72 -37.13
C ALA A 167 -12.37 -3.57 -37.90
N GLY A 168 -12.54 -3.68 -39.20
CA GLY A 168 -11.61 -4.36 -40.08
C GLY A 168 -11.67 -5.88 -39.96
N ASN A 169 -10.50 -6.54 -39.87
CA ASN A 169 -10.36 -7.98 -39.74
C ASN A 169 -9.88 -8.39 -38.34
N SER A 170 -10.29 -7.65 -37.32
CA SER A 170 -9.82 -7.84 -35.94
C SER A 170 -10.49 -9.06 -35.28
N PRO A 171 -9.81 -10.20 -35.07
CA PRO A 171 -10.33 -11.29 -34.28
C PRO A 171 -10.09 -11.03 -32.78
N VAL A 172 -11.14 -10.91 -31.99
CA VAL A 172 -11.08 -10.86 -30.54
C VAL A 172 -11.39 -12.27 -30.01
N GLN A 173 -10.42 -12.91 -29.36
CA GLN A 173 -10.50 -14.31 -28.93
C GLN A 173 -10.61 -14.46 -27.41
N VAL A 174 -11.28 -13.54 -26.74
CA VAL A 174 -11.45 -13.50 -25.29
C VAL A 174 -12.86 -13.10 -24.91
N SER A 175 -13.22 -13.28 -23.66
CA SER A 175 -14.44 -12.69 -23.11
C SER A 175 -14.40 -11.17 -23.22
N VAL A 176 -15.52 -10.60 -23.63
CA VAL A 176 -15.67 -9.17 -23.92
C VAL A 176 -16.71 -8.59 -22.96
N PHE A 177 -16.37 -7.49 -22.33
CA PHE A 177 -17.32 -6.66 -21.56
C PHE A 177 -17.31 -5.24 -22.10
N VAL A 178 -18.46 -4.77 -22.54
CA VAL A 178 -18.66 -3.37 -22.92
C VAL A 178 -19.87 -2.84 -22.16
N ARG A 179 -19.65 -1.80 -21.35
CA ARG A 179 -20.71 -1.25 -20.49
C ARG A 179 -21.82 -0.54 -21.25
N ASN A 180 -21.52 0.01 -22.43
CA ASN A 180 -22.49 0.66 -23.31
C ASN A 180 -22.62 -0.10 -24.64
N ASP A 181 -22.62 0.61 -25.75
CA ASP A 181 -22.81 0.01 -27.07
C ASP A 181 -21.56 -0.65 -27.63
N LEU A 182 -21.72 -1.76 -28.33
CA LEU A 182 -20.67 -2.44 -29.09
C LEU A 182 -20.99 -2.41 -30.58
N CYS A 183 -20.06 -1.82 -31.36
CA CYS A 183 -20.16 -1.69 -32.82
C CYS A 183 -19.12 -2.56 -33.51
N LEU A 184 -19.55 -3.63 -34.15
CA LEU A 184 -18.69 -4.42 -35.02
C LEU A 184 -18.87 -4.01 -36.47
N THR A 185 -17.76 -3.74 -37.18
CA THR A 185 -17.79 -3.31 -38.58
C THR A 185 -16.80 -4.08 -39.43
N GLY A 186 -17.05 -4.15 -40.74
CA GLY A 186 -16.19 -4.90 -41.68
C GLY A 186 -16.32 -6.41 -41.46
N ASN A 187 -15.21 -7.11 -41.33
CA ASN A 187 -15.13 -8.53 -41.03
C ASN A 187 -14.62 -8.79 -39.58
N ALA A 188 -14.81 -7.81 -38.69
CA ALA A 188 -14.44 -7.97 -37.29
C ALA A 188 -15.15 -9.18 -36.65
N ALA A 189 -14.45 -9.92 -35.84
CA ALA A 189 -14.99 -11.14 -35.24
C ALA A 189 -14.62 -11.25 -33.76
N ILE A 190 -15.60 -11.65 -32.93
CA ILE A 190 -15.32 -12.18 -31.60
C ILE A 190 -15.41 -13.71 -31.74
N THR A 191 -14.28 -14.38 -31.63
CA THR A 191 -14.18 -15.81 -31.95
C THR A 191 -13.68 -16.62 -30.77
N GLN A 192 -14.24 -17.81 -30.58
CA GLN A 192 -13.77 -18.76 -29.57
C GLN A 192 -12.42 -19.33 -29.99
N PRO A 193 -11.35 -19.24 -29.19
CA PRO A 193 -10.10 -19.94 -29.49
C PRO A 193 -10.25 -21.43 -29.18
N GLY A 194 -9.91 -22.26 -30.16
CA GLY A 194 -10.02 -23.72 -30.04
C GLY A 194 -11.44 -24.28 -30.24
N ILE A 195 -11.55 -25.58 -30.34
CA ILE A 195 -12.76 -26.24 -30.86
C ILE A 195 -13.64 -26.84 -29.75
N THR A 196 -13.16 -26.97 -28.54
CA THR A 196 -13.71 -27.93 -27.57
C THR A 196 -14.48 -27.32 -26.38
N SER A 197 -14.47 -26.01 -26.17
CA SER A 197 -15.17 -25.42 -25.03
C SER A 197 -15.80 -24.08 -25.38
N ASN A 198 -17.10 -23.95 -25.12
CA ASN A 198 -17.80 -22.65 -25.17
C ASN A 198 -17.59 -21.95 -23.85
N THR A 199 -16.49 -21.22 -23.70
CA THR A 199 -16.14 -20.55 -22.42
C THR A 199 -16.29 -19.03 -22.46
N LEU A 200 -16.28 -18.43 -23.66
CA LEU A 200 -16.30 -16.98 -23.77
C LEU A 200 -17.67 -16.40 -23.43
N THR A 201 -17.63 -15.29 -22.73
CA THR A 201 -18.81 -14.45 -22.44
C THR A 201 -18.65 -13.11 -23.16
N VAL A 202 -19.70 -12.70 -23.87
CA VAL A 202 -19.79 -11.37 -24.49
C VAL A 202 -20.92 -10.62 -23.80
N TYR A 203 -20.58 -9.56 -23.10
CA TYR A 203 -21.52 -8.68 -22.42
C TYR A 203 -21.51 -7.30 -23.08
N VAL A 204 -22.70 -6.84 -23.46
CA VAL A 204 -22.96 -5.50 -24.00
C VAL A 204 -24.07 -4.87 -23.16
N GLY A 205 -23.72 -3.87 -22.34
CA GLY A 205 -24.67 -3.18 -21.47
C GLY A 205 -25.63 -2.25 -22.21
N GLY A 206 -25.27 -1.87 -23.42
CA GLY A 206 -26.11 -1.14 -24.36
C GLY A 206 -26.62 -2.01 -25.51
N ARG A 207 -26.50 -1.48 -26.71
CA ARG A 207 -26.90 -2.15 -27.96
C ARG A 207 -25.70 -2.77 -28.67
N TYR A 208 -25.88 -3.98 -29.17
CA TYR A 208 -24.96 -4.59 -30.13
C TYR A 208 -25.34 -4.16 -31.54
N THR A 209 -24.40 -3.57 -32.29
CA THR A 209 -24.61 -3.13 -33.68
C THR A 209 -23.59 -3.80 -34.59
N ALA A 210 -24.09 -4.42 -35.68
CA ALA A 210 -23.28 -5.08 -36.67
C ALA A 210 -23.48 -4.42 -38.06
N THR A 211 -22.36 -3.95 -38.65
CA THR A 211 -22.38 -3.33 -40.01
C THR A 211 -21.45 -4.10 -40.94
N ALA A 212 -21.89 -4.43 -42.11
CA ALA A 212 -21.25 -5.34 -43.09
C ALA A 212 -21.33 -6.83 -42.64
N ASN A 213 -20.20 -7.52 -42.47
CA ASN A 213 -20.17 -8.96 -42.19
C ASN A 213 -19.48 -9.38 -40.90
N PRO A 214 -19.55 -8.58 -39.81
CA PRO A 214 -18.95 -8.99 -38.57
C PRO A 214 -19.70 -10.19 -37.98
N THR A 215 -19.02 -10.95 -37.10
CA THR A 215 -19.60 -12.10 -36.43
C THR A 215 -19.22 -12.16 -34.96
N VAL A 216 -20.14 -12.67 -34.14
CA VAL A 216 -19.80 -13.16 -32.79
C VAL A 216 -19.90 -14.68 -32.85
N ALA A 217 -18.75 -15.32 -32.82
CA ALA A 217 -18.54 -16.76 -32.96
C ALA A 217 -19.01 -17.34 -34.30
N ALA A 218 -19.09 -18.66 -34.40
CA ALA A 218 -19.61 -19.41 -35.54
C ALA A 218 -20.63 -20.44 -35.06
N ASN A 219 -21.43 -20.91 -35.98
CA ASN A 219 -22.46 -21.91 -35.63
C ASN A 219 -21.88 -23.20 -35.02
N THR A 220 -20.67 -23.57 -35.46
CA THR A 220 -19.93 -24.73 -34.95
C THR A 220 -19.15 -24.45 -33.65
N GLN A 221 -18.94 -23.20 -33.31
CA GLN A 221 -18.17 -22.73 -32.15
C GLN A 221 -18.86 -21.53 -31.51
N LYS A 222 -19.91 -21.79 -30.74
CA LYS A 222 -20.68 -20.73 -30.07
C LYS A 222 -19.93 -20.16 -28.88
N VAL A 223 -20.16 -18.90 -28.54
CA VAL A 223 -19.81 -18.38 -27.22
C VAL A 223 -20.76 -18.97 -26.16
N ALA A 224 -20.30 -19.09 -24.92
CA ALA A 224 -21.13 -19.58 -23.82
C ALA A 224 -22.32 -18.67 -23.57
N ASN A 225 -22.06 -17.39 -23.37
CA ASN A 225 -23.08 -16.40 -23.07
C ASN A 225 -22.93 -15.16 -23.96
N PHE A 226 -24.05 -14.64 -24.42
CA PHE A 226 -24.13 -13.34 -25.07
C PHE A 226 -25.23 -12.52 -24.42
N THR A 227 -24.89 -11.32 -23.98
CA THR A 227 -25.82 -10.37 -23.38
C THR A 227 -25.82 -9.09 -24.20
N ALA A 228 -27.00 -8.58 -24.56
CA ALA A 228 -27.18 -7.23 -25.11
C ALA A 228 -28.44 -6.64 -24.46
N VAL A 229 -28.23 -5.71 -23.51
CA VAL A 229 -29.33 -5.17 -22.68
C VAL A 229 -30.36 -4.41 -23.52
N ASN A 230 -29.87 -3.60 -24.50
CA ASN A 230 -30.72 -2.82 -25.40
C ASN A 230 -30.92 -3.50 -26.78
N GLY A 231 -30.69 -4.82 -26.84
CA GLY A 231 -30.93 -5.64 -28.04
C GLY A 231 -29.88 -5.52 -29.11
N CYS A 232 -30.18 -6.06 -30.29
CA CYS A 232 -29.26 -6.17 -31.44
C CYS A 232 -29.78 -5.36 -32.63
N GLN A 233 -28.84 -4.79 -33.38
CA GLN A 233 -29.08 -4.09 -34.63
C GLN A 233 -28.11 -4.58 -35.70
N ARG A 234 -28.58 -4.76 -36.91
CA ARG A 234 -27.77 -5.09 -38.07
C ARG A 234 -28.18 -4.20 -39.28
N GLN A 235 -27.16 -3.55 -39.89
CA GLN A 235 -27.39 -2.66 -41.04
C GLN A 235 -28.51 -1.67 -40.77
N ASN A 236 -28.51 -1.05 -39.59
CA ASN A 236 -29.52 -0.09 -39.11
C ASN A 236 -30.92 -0.65 -38.87
N SER A 237 -31.14 -1.97 -38.97
CA SER A 237 -32.41 -2.62 -38.65
C SER A 237 -32.32 -3.39 -37.33
N ASN A 238 -33.35 -3.25 -36.48
CA ASN A 238 -33.41 -4.04 -35.25
C ASN A 238 -33.62 -5.53 -35.62
N VAL A 239 -32.82 -6.39 -34.96
CA VAL A 239 -32.86 -7.83 -35.15
C VAL A 239 -32.93 -8.55 -33.81
N ILE A 240 -33.46 -9.76 -33.81
CA ILE A 240 -33.50 -10.59 -32.60
C ILE A 240 -32.11 -11.19 -32.37
N CYS A 241 -31.50 -10.90 -31.22
CA CYS A 241 -30.14 -11.38 -30.89
C CYS A 241 -30.02 -12.89 -30.96
N SER A 242 -31.04 -13.64 -30.52
CA SER A 242 -31.05 -15.09 -30.50
C SER A 242 -31.20 -15.75 -31.88
N THR A 243 -31.54 -14.97 -32.90
CA THR A 243 -31.68 -15.47 -34.28
C THR A 243 -30.37 -15.26 -35.03
N SER A 244 -29.44 -16.19 -34.94
CA SER A 244 -28.06 -16.07 -35.44
C SER A 244 -27.97 -15.77 -36.95
N ALA A 245 -28.90 -16.19 -37.76
CA ALA A 245 -28.95 -15.84 -39.18
C ALA A 245 -29.12 -14.34 -39.42
N GLN A 246 -29.89 -13.66 -38.56
CA GLN A 246 -30.13 -12.21 -38.63
C GLN A 246 -29.06 -11.39 -37.90
N SER A 247 -28.75 -11.76 -36.64
CA SER A 247 -27.83 -11.00 -35.78
C SER A 247 -26.37 -11.27 -36.07
N LYS A 248 -26.00 -12.42 -36.69
CA LYS A 248 -24.63 -12.94 -36.80
C LYS A 248 -23.98 -13.20 -35.44
N VAL A 249 -24.80 -13.44 -34.41
CA VAL A 249 -24.38 -13.84 -33.08
C VAL A 249 -24.71 -15.31 -32.88
N TYR A 250 -23.72 -16.11 -32.48
CA TYR A 250 -23.87 -17.52 -32.16
C TYR A 250 -23.51 -17.76 -30.71
N SER A 251 -24.49 -17.96 -29.88
CA SER A 251 -24.34 -18.18 -28.43
C SER A 251 -25.13 -19.40 -27.96
N THR A 252 -24.70 -20.00 -26.86
CA THR A 252 -25.47 -21.03 -26.17
C THR A 252 -26.59 -20.42 -25.35
N VAL A 253 -26.30 -19.33 -24.67
CA VAL A 253 -27.27 -18.57 -23.84
C VAL A 253 -27.33 -17.12 -24.31
N TYR A 254 -28.54 -16.58 -24.39
CA TYR A 254 -28.81 -15.17 -24.67
C TYR A 254 -29.48 -14.53 -23.47
N SER A 255 -29.05 -13.32 -23.09
CA SER A 255 -29.58 -12.56 -21.96
C SER A 255 -29.72 -11.09 -22.28
N SER A 256 -30.56 -10.40 -21.53
CA SER A 256 -30.65 -8.95 -21.48
C SER A 256 -30.42 -8.42 -20.05
N THR A 257 -29.90 -9.26 -19.15
CA THR A 257 -29.72 -8.90 -17.74
C THR A 257 -28.49 -8.00 -17.58
N PRO A 258 -28.64 -6.82 -16.97
CA PRO A 258 -27.50 -5.94 -16.66
C PRO A 258 -26.48 -6.59 -15.73
N SER A 259 -25.21 -6.22 -15.88
CA SER A 259 -24.13 -6.64 -15.00
C SER A 259 -23.69 -5.51 -14.07
N SER A 260 -23.29 -5.86 -12.86
CA SER A 260 -22.77 -4.93 -11.85
C SER A 260 -21.23 -4.79 -11.87
N VAL A 261 -20.54 -5.42 -12.83
CA VAL A 261 -19.07 -5.34 -12.92
C VAL A 261 -18.66 -3.91 -13.26
N THR A 262 -17.77 -3.35 -12.45
CA THR A 262 -17.25 -1.99 -12.61
C THR A 262 -15.72 -2.01 -12.73
N LYS A 263 -15.19 -1.06 -13.52
CA LYS A 263 -13.75 -0.83 -13.63
C LYS A 263 -13.19 -0.36 -12.28
N PRO A 264 -12.08 -0.93 -11.79
CA PRO A 264 -11.39 -0.40 -10.62
C PRO A 264 -10.91 1.03 -10.84
N THR A 265 -10.88 1.81 -9.78
CA THR A 265 -10.29 3.16 -9.82
C THR A 265 -8.77 3.09 -9.72
N THR A 266 -8.11 4.06 -10.35
CA THR A 266 -6.67 4.30 -10.18
C THR A 266 -6.46 5.45 -9.20
N ASP A 267 -5.51 5.30 -8.30
CA ASP A 267 -5.09 6.37 -7.39
C ASP A 267 -3.59 6.63 -7.58
N ALA A 268 -3.27 7.41 -8.62
CA ALA A 268 -1.90 7.79 -8.90
C ALA A 268 -1.30 8.68 -7.81
N ALA A 269 -2.13 9.49 -7.15
CA ALA A 269 -1.68 10.35 -6.06
C ALA A 269 -1.24 9.51 -4.85
N ALA A 270 -1.99 8.44 -4.51
CA ALA A 270 -1.59 7.51 -3.46
C ALA A 270 -0.31 6.74 -3.81
N VAL A 271 -0.15 6.30 -5.07
CA VAL A 271 1.09 5.67 -5.55
C VAL A 271 2.25 6.64 -5.43
N TYR A 272 2.09 7.88 -5.87
CA TYR A 272 3.09 8.94 -5.78
C TYR A 272 3.48 9.24 -4.32
N ALA A 273 2.49 9.39 -3.45
CA ALA A 273 2.71 9.65 -2.02
C ALA A 273 3.38 8.48 -1.28
N SER A 274 3.26 7.25 -1.76
CA SER A 274 3.82 6.06 -1.10
C SER A 274 5.30 5.83 -1.35
N GLY A 275 5.89 6.47 -2.36
CA GLY A 275 7.25 6.20 -2.83
C GLY A 275 8.21 7.37 -2.66
N ASN A 276 9.49 7.07 -2.73
CA ASN A 276 10.58 8.06 -2.74
C ASN A 276 10.87 8.53 -4.18
N TRP A 277 9.86 9.06 -4.83
CA TRP A 277 9.92 9.48 -6.23
C TRP A 277 10.77 10.75 -6.45
N HIS A 278 10.96 11.54 -5.38
CA HIS A 278 11.75 12.78 -5.41
C HIS A 278 13.25 12.56 -5.31
N ASN A 279 13.69 11.32 -5.13
CA ASN A 279 15.09 11.00 -5.03
C ASN A 279 15.70 10.88 -6.44
N PRO A 280 16.61 11.76 -6.84
CA PRO A 280 17.24 11.75 -8.17
C PRO A 280 18.20 10.58 -8.41
N VAL A 281 18.25 9.61 -7.51
CA VAL A 281 19.18 8.45 -7.57
C VAL A 281 18.94 7.58 -8.81
N CYS A 282 17.75 7.70 -9.44
CA CYS A 282 17.38 6.93 -10.62
C CYS A 282 17.46 7.78 -11.89
N SER A 283 18.67 8.20 -12.24
CA SER A 283 18.93 8.91 -13.49
C SER A 283 19.64 8.01 -14.50
N VAL A 284 19.20 8.05 -15.76
CA VAL A 284 19.84 7.36 -16.89
C VAL A 284 20.11 8.37 -17.98
N GLY A 285 21.34 8.88 -18.04
CA GLY A 285 21.68 10.01 -18.88
C GLY A 285 20.93 11.27 -18.43
N SER A 286 20.16 11.89 -19.33
CA SER A 286 19.28 13.02 -19.01
C SER A 286 17.91 12.61 -18.45
N PHE A 287 17.68 11.32 -18.23
CA PHE A 287 16.40 10.76 -17.81
C PHE A 287 16.37 10.56 -16.30
N VAL A 288 15.47 11.20 -15.60
CA VAL A 288 15.19 11.06 -14.17
C VAL A 288 13.75 10.55 -14.05
N PHE A 289 13.52 9.54 -13.18
CA PHE A 289 12.18 8.97 -13.02
C PHE A 289 11.15 9.96 -12.48
N ASP A 290 11.61 10.83 -11.59
CA ASP A 290 10.86 11.97 -11.10
C ASP A 290 11.87 13.01 -10.60
N GLY A 291 11.80 14.20 -11.13
CA GLY A 291 12.74 15.31 -10.82
C GLY A 291 12.16 16.36 -9.91
N ASP A 292 10.89 16.27 -9.54
CA ASP A 292 10.22 17.29 -8.73
C ASP A 292 9.44 16.72 -7.54
N THR A 293 8.74 17.57 -6.82
CA THR A 293 7.98 17.24 -5.61
C THR A 293 6.48 17.17 -5.84
N THR A 294 6.04 17.22 -7.11
CA THR A 294 4.61 17.27 -7.47
C THR A 294 4.32 16.35 -8.66
N LEU A 295 3.15 15.70 -8.61
CA LEU A 295 2.67 14.87 -9.73
C LEU A 295 2.05 15.79 -10.79
N ASN A 296 2.88 16.30 -11.72
CA ASN A 296 2.49 17.32 -12.70
C ASN A 296 2.82 16.96 -14.16
N GLY A 297 3.38 15.78 -14.41
CA GLY A 297 3.79 15.36 -15.76
C GLY A 297 5.12 15.98 -16.24
N SER A 298 5.92 16.48 -15.32
CA SER A 298 7.17 17.21 -15.64
C SER A 298 8.21 16.36 -16.37
N LEU A 299 8.16 15.05 -16.23
CA LEU A 299 9.05 14.11 -16.91
C LEU A 299 8.88 14.11 -18.45
N GLY A 300 7.73 14.59 -18.95
CA GLY A 300 7.42 14.54 -20.37
C GLY A 300 7.15 13.12 -20.86
N SER A 301 7.45 12.84 -22.12
CA SER A 301 7.26 11.49 -22.71
C SER A 301 8.58 10.74 -22.74
N VAL A 302 8.58 9.54 -22.17
CA VAL A 302 9.75 8.70 -21.99
C VAL A 302 9.68 7.47 -22.86
N ASP A 303 10.71 7.19 -23.63
CA ASP A 303 10.94 5.91 -24.28
C ASP A 303 11.94 5.09 -23.44
N LEU A 304 11.47 4.11 -22.69
CA LEU A 304 12.29 3.28 -21.81
C LEU A 304 13.35 2.46 -22.56
N LEU A 305 13.07 2.09 -23.79
CA LEU A 305 13.94 1.22 -24.58
C LEU A 305 14.74 1.99 -25.61
N GLN A 306 14.25 3.15 -26.02
CA GLN A 306 14.86 4.04 -27.03
C GLN A 306 15.39 3.26 -28.25
N SER A 307 14.54 2.45 -28.86
CA SER A 307 14.90 1.51 -29.95
C SER A 307 16.08 0.60 -29.61
N ASN A 308 16.18 0.16 -28.35
CA ASN A 308 17.26 -0.62 -27.75
C ASN A 308 18.64 0.08 -27.70
N ALA A 309 18.71 1.37 -27.96
CA ALA A 309 19.95 2.15 -27.86
C ALA A 309 20.18 2.77 -26.46
N ARG A 310 19.19 2.69 -25.58
CA ARG A 310 19.31 3.21 -24.21
C ARG A 310 20.36 2.41 -23.42
N PRO A 311 21.29 3.09 -22.71
CA PRO A 311 22.23 2.40 -21.81
C PRO A 311 21.51 1.59 -20.75
N SER A 312 22.19 0.55 -20.22
CA SER A 312 21.68 -0.20 -19.08
C SER A 312 21.48 0.70 -17.87
N PHE A 313 20.39 0.46 -17.12
CA PHE A 313 20.08 1.13 -15.87
C PHE A 313 19.47 0.16 -14.85
N ASP A 314 19.55 0.53 -13.59
CA ASP A 314 18.93 -0.22 -12.47
C ASP A 314 18.38 0.79 -11.45
N CYS A 315 17.07 0.90 -11.41
CA CYS A 315 16.36 1.85 -10.59
C CYS A 315 15.55 1.13 -9.52
N THR A 316 15.88 1.38 -8.26
CA THR A 316 15.13 0.89 -7.10
C THR A 316 14.33 2.02 -6.48
N VAL A 317 13.04 1.81 -6.30
CA VAL A 317 12.14 2.77 -5.64
C VAL A 317 11.86 2.27 -4.23
N TRP A 318 12.13 3.13 -3.26
CA TRP A 318 11.88 2.89 -1.86
C TRP A 318 10.60 3.59 -1.40
N ASN A 319 10.01 3.13 -0.32
CA ASN A 319 8.95 3.89 0.35
C ASN A 319 9.51 5.25 0.85
N GLN A 320 8.63 6.17 1.22
CA GLN A 320 9.06 7.52 1.66
C GLN A 320 10.06 7.50 2.83
N SER A 321 9.94 6.54 3.74
CA SER A 321 10.88 6.39 4.86
C SER A 321 12.22 5.76 4.47
N GLY A 322 12.37 5.27 3.24
CA GLY A 322 13.59 4.60 2.77
C GLY A 322 13.84 3.22 3.39
N THR A 323 12.83 2.63 4.05
CA THR A 323 12.99 1.37 4.82
C THR A 323 12.58 0.13 4.04
N ALA A 324 11.75 0.26 3.00
CA ALA A 324 11.28 -0.87 2.20
C ALA A 324 11.32 -0.56 0.71
N GLN A 325 11.83 -1.50 -0.08
CA GLN A 325 11.76 -1.45 -1.53
C GLN A 325 10.32 -1.69 -1.97
N ILE A 326 9.72 -0.75 -2.71
CA ILE A 326 8.37 -0.85 -3.24
C ILE A 326 8.32 -1.11 -4.75
N GLY A 327 9.43 -0.88 -5.44
CA GLY A 327 9.55 -1.15 -6.86
C GLY A 327 10.99 -1.18 -7.36
N ARG A 328 11.20 -1.85 -8.49
CA ARG A 328 12.47 -1.85 -9.22
C ARG A 328 12.19 -1.92 -10.72
N LEU A 329 12.91 -1.13 -11.47
CA LEU A 329 12.92 -1.16 -12.91
C LEU A 329 14.36 -1.13 -13.41
N ALA A 330 14.80 -2.19 -14.06
CA ALA A 330 16.15 -2.28 -14.58
C ALA A 330 16.15 -2.69 -16.05
N TRP A 331 17.00 -2.09 -16.85
CA TRP A 331 17.21 -2.39 -18.24
C TRP A 331 18.63 -2.88 -18.50
N ASN A 332 18.75 -4.01 -19.17
CA ASN A 332 20.03 -4.51 -19.65
C ASN A 332 20.05 -4.46 -21.18
N VAL A 333 20.86 -3.54 -21.73
CA VAL A 333 20.96 -3.31 -23.17
C VAL A 333 21.56 -4.48 -23.95
N THR A 334 22.45 -5.26 -23.32
CA THR A 334 23.12 -6.38 -23.96
C THR A 334 22.16 -7.58 -24.12
N THR A 335 21.42 -7.90 -23.07
CA THR A 335 20.47 -9.03 -23.08
C THR A 335 19.08 -8.65 -23.54
N LYS A 336 18.81 -7.34 -23.70
CA LYS A 336 17.49 -6.76 -24.00
C LYS A 336 16.40 -7.21 -23.03
N VAL A 337 16.75 -7.25 -21.74
CA VAL A 337 15.85 -7.66 -20.65
C VAL A 337 15.50 -6.45 -19.80
N LEU A 338 14.19 -6.23 -19.64
CA LEU A 338 13.61 -5.31 -18.68
C LEU A 338 13.19 -6.09 -17.45
N THR A 339 13.82 -5.86 -16.31
CA THR A 339 13.45 -6.45 -15.04
C THR A 339 12.51 -5.50 -14.30
N ILE A 340 11.36 -6.03 -13.87
CA ILE A 340 10.37 -5.24 -13.14
C ILE A 340 9.92 -5.96 -11.86
N SER A 341 9.77 -5.21 -10.78
CA SER A 341 9.08 -5.68 -9.58
C SER A 341 8.35 -4.53 -8.88
N GLY A 342 7.23 -4.86 -8.23
CA GLY A 342 6.43 -3.89 -7.47
C GLY A 342 5.81 -2.80 -8.35
N THR A 343 5.64 -1.61 -7.79
CA THR A 343 4.99 -0.48 -8.45
C THR A 343 6.01 0.59 -8.82
N ILE A 344 5.99 1.03 -10.08
CA ILE A 344 6.82 2.12 -10.61
C ILE A 344 5.90 3.21 -11.13
N LEU A 345 6.16 4.46 -10.78
CA LEU A 345 5.47 5.61 -11.31
C LEU A 345 6.41 6.42 -12.22
N LEU A 346 5.91 6.77 -13.39
CA LEU A 346 6.54 7.74 -14.31
C LEU A 346 5.67 8.98 -14.31
N ASP A 347 6.20 10.10 -13.83
CA ASP A 347 5.46 11.37 -13.84
C ASP A 347 5.45 12.01 -15.23
N GLY A 348 5.03 11.24 -16.22
CA GLY A 348 4.96 11.62 -17.61
C GLY A 348 4.35 10.53 -18.49
N GLY A 349 4.44 10.71 -19.80
CA GLY A 349 4.02 9.72 -20.78
C GLY A 349 5.04 8.61 -20.97
N LEU A 350 4.59 7.47 -21.52
CA LEU A 350 5.41 6.34 -21.87
C LEU A 350 5.32 6.08 -23.37
N THR A 351 6.45 5.99 -24.05
CA THR A 351 6.49 5.69 -25.49
C THR A 351 7.33 4.45 -25.78
N PHE A 352 6.91 3.72 -26.81
CA PHE A 352 7.67 2.65 -27.43
C PHE A 352 7.70 2.92 -28.94
N SER A 353 8.86 3.28 -29.47
CA SER A 353 8.99 3.73 -30.84
C SER A 353 10.02 2.93 -31.64
N GLY A 354 9.95 3.03 -32.96
CA GLY A 354 10.92 2.43 -33.87
C GLY A 354 10.90 0.90 -33.87
N GLN A 355 12.07 0.28 -33.74
CA GLN A 355 12.28 -1.18 -33.71
C GLN A 355 12.70 -1.63 -32.30
N SER A 356 12.07 -1.08 -31.30
CA SER A 356 12.31 -1.47 -29.90
C SER A 356 11.76 -2.85 -29.60
N SER A 357 12.60 -3.74 -29.12
CA SER A 357 12.16 -5.06 -28.69
C SER A 357 12.84 -5.44 -27.39
N ALA A 358 12.08 -5.97 -26.45
CA ALA A 358 12.54 -6.41 -25.15
C ALA A 358 11.79 -7.62 -24.66
N ARG A 359 12.45 -8.44 -23.86
CA ARG A 359 11.81 -9.38 -22.96
C ARG A 359 11.77 -8.72 -21.57
N TYR A 360 10.66 -8.85 -20.87
CA TYR A 360 10.67 -8.50 -19.45
C TYR A 360 10.68 -9.74 -18.57
N THR A 361 11.07 -9.56 -17.30
CA THR A 361 11.05 -10.56 -16.24
C THR A 361 10.53 -9.95 -14.95
N GLY A 362 9.84 -10.77 -14.14
CA GLY A 362 9.30 -10.36 -12.85
C GLY A 362 7.83 -9.93 -12.90
N PHE A 363 7.35 -9.38 -11.79
CA PHE A 363 5.96 -8.98 -11.60
C PHE A 363 5.92 -7.53 -11.15
N GLY A 364 5.26 -6.67 -11.90
CA GLY A 364 5.16 -5.26 -11.53
C GLY A 364 4.18 -4.46 -12.36
N SER A 365 3.96 -3.22 -11.93
CA SER A 365 3.09 -2.25 -12.57
C SER A 365 3.83 -0.97 -12.85
N ILE A 366 3.71 -0.44 -14.07
CA ILE A 366 4.21 0.87 -14.45
C ILE A 366 3.01 1.80 -14.61
N TYR A 367 2.95 2.83 -13.79
CA TYR A 367 2.01 3.94 -13.92
C TYR A 367 2.63 5.03 -14.76
N ALA A 368 2.01 5.39 -15.87
CA ALA A 368 2.35 6.55 -16.67
C ALA A 368 1.32 7.65 -16.38
N ASN A 369 1.75 8.76 -15.76
CA ASN A 369 0.88 9.91 -15.48
C ASN A 369 0.39 10.62 -16.76
N GLY A 370 1.09 10.43 -17.87
CA GLY A 370 0.69 10.84 -19.20
C GLY A 370 0.02 9.74 -20.03
N SER A 371 0.00 9.95 -21.35
CA SER A 371 -0.46 8.94 -22.30
C SER A 371 0.61 7.88 -22.57
N VAL A 372 0.17 6.70 -23.00
CA VAL A 372 1.06 5.67 -23.54
C VAL A 372 0.96 5.65 -25.06
N GLY A 373 2.09 5.71 -25.72
CA GLY A 373 2.19 5.72 -27.18
C GLY A 373 3.02 4.56 -27.70
N THR A 374 2.53 3.88 -28.73
CA THR A 374 3.29 2.84 -29.40
C THR A 374 3.25 3.08 -30.90
N SER A 375 4.42 3.12 -31.53
CA SER A 375 4.52 3.33 -32.98
C SER A 375 5.65 2.49 -33.58
N GLY A 376 5.54 2.16 -34.87
CA GLY A 376 6.56 1.41 -35.57
C GLY A 376 6.49 -0.10 -35.32
N GLN A 377 7.63 -0.72 -35.04
CA GLN A 377 7.80 -2.16 -34.83
C GLN A 377 8.39 -2.41 -33.44
N ALA A 378 7.56 -2.39 -32.41
CA ALA A 378 7.98 -2.60 -31.04
C ALA A 378 7.42 -3.94 -30.50
N ALA A 379 8.22 -4.65 -29.70
CA ALA A 379 7.78 -5.86 -29.03
C ALA A 379 8.20 -5.84 -27.55
N ILE A 380 7.24 -6.11 -26.65
CA ILE A 380 7.46 -6.28 -25.22
C ILE A 380 6.94 -7.67 -24.85
N CYS A 381 7.86 -8.64 -24.75
CA CYS A 381 7.52 -10.04 -24.59
C CYS A 381 7.63 -10.49 -23.13
N GLY A 382 6.54 -11.03 -22.59
CA GLY A 382 6.51 -11.65 -21.27
C GLY A 382 7.03 -13.09 -21.30
N PRO A 383 7.60 -13.60 -20.19
CA PRO A 383 8.15 -14.95 -20.14
C PRO A 383 7.06 -16.04 -20.39
N PRO A 384 7.42 -17.19 -20.98
CA PRO A 384 8.71 -17.53 -21.54
C PRO A 384 8.92 -17.02 -22.97
N ALA A 385 7.97 -16.24 -23.54
CA ALA A 385 8.07 -15.72 -24.90
C ALA A 385 9.32 -14.84 -25.07
N ILE A 386 9.87 -14.82 -26.28
CA ILE A 386 11.07 -14.07 -26.65
C ILE A 386 10.78 -13.13 -27.83
N PRO A 387 11.43 -11.95 -27.88
CA PRO A 387 11.28 -11.06 -29.00
C PRO A 387 11.82 -11.65 -30.31
N ASN A 388 11.05 -11.47 -31.39
CA ASN A 388 11.45 -11.76 -32.76
C ASN A 388 10.98 -10.61 -33.67
N GLY A 389 11.85 -9.62 -33.85
CA GLY A 389 11.49 -8.39 -34.54
C GLY A 389 10.38 -7.62 -33.80
N SER A 390 9.26 -7.39 -34.47
CA SER A 390 8.09 -6.70 -33.93
C SER A 390 7.08 -7.62 -33.23
N SER A 391 7.40 -8.89 -33.05
CA SER A 391 6.50 -9.89 -32.48
C SER A 391 7.17 -10.69 -31.36
N CYS A 392 6.36 -11.45 -30.64
CA CYS A 392 6.81 -12.34 -29.58
C CYS A 392 6.65 -13.79 -30.04
N THR A 393 7.74 -14.57 -30.01
CA THR A 393 7.73 -16.00 -30.31
C THR A 393 7.51 -16.80 -29.03
N GLY A 394 6.58 -17.73 -29.06
CA GLY A 394 6.14 -18.50 -27.90
C GLY A 394 4.91 -17.90 -27.24
N ASN A 395 4.35 -18.65 -26.29
CA ASN A 395 3.17 -18.21 -25.55
C ASN A 395 3.61 -17.51 -24.27
N TRP A 396 3.09 -16.32 -24.02
CA TRP A 396 3.22 -15.66 -22.73
C TRP A 396 2.50 -16.45 -21.64
N ASP A 397 3.17 -16.67 -20.51
CA ASP A 397 2.61 -17.25 -19.29
C ASP A 397 2.64 -16.21 -18.15
N PRO A 398 1.51 -15.58 -17.83
CA PRO A 398 1.46 -14.57 -16.77
C PRO A 398 1.86 -15.08 -15.38
N ALA A 399 1.87 -16.41 -15.16
CA ALA A 399 2.33 -16.99 -13.89
C ALA A 399 3.86 -16.97 -13.74
N GLN A 400 4.61 -16.86 -14.84
CA GLN A 400 6.08 -16.74 -14.82
C GLN A 400 6.57 -15.30 -14.81
N GLY A 401 5.70 -14.35 -15.12
CA GLY A 401 5.97 -12.93 -15.09
C GLY A 401 4.88 -12.12 -15.76
N ALA A 402 4.47 -11.05 -15.09
CA ALA A 402 3.40 -10.20 -15.59
C ALA A 402 3.75 -8.71 -15.38
N LEU A 403 3.54 -7.93 -16.43
CA LEU A 403 3.69 -6.49 -16.44
C LEU A 403 2.33 -5.84 -16.68
N THR A 404 1.93 -4.95 -15.78
CA THR A 404 0.81 -4.06 -16.01
C THR A 404 1.32 -2.67 -16.42
N ILE A 405 0.77 -2.12 -17.49
CA ILE A 405 0.97 -0.71 -17.85
C ILE A 405 -0.34 0.02 -17.57
N VAL A 406 -0.28 0.96 -16.64
CA VAL A 406 -1.40 1.82 -16.23
C VAL A 406 -1.22 3.17 -16.90
N ALA A 407 -1.98 3.42 -17.98
CA ALA A 407 -1.98 4.69 -18.69
C ALA A 407 -3.06 5.60 -18.10
N LEU A 408 -2.69 6.73 -17.52
CA LEU A 408 -3.66 7.63 -16.88
C LEU A 408 -4.35 8.58 -17.87
N ASN A 409 -3.79 8.78 -19.08
CA ASN A 409 -4.33 9.67 -20.09
C ASN A 409 -4.43 9.01 -21.48
N GLY A 410 -4.89 7.74 -21.48
CA GLY A 410 -5.11 7.01 -22.73
C GLY A 410 -3.89 6.27 -23.25
N TRP A 411 -4.15 5.31 -24.15
CA TRP A 411 -3.09 4.52 -24.83
C TRP A 411 -3.42 4.38 -26.31
N SER A 412 -2.47 4.82 -27.14
CA SER A 412 -2.56 4.71 -28.60
C SER A 412 -1.49 3.78 -29.13
N MET A 413 -1.90 2.76 -29.88
CA MET A 413 -1.03 1.81 -30.55
C MET A 413 -1.19 1.89 -32.06
N SER A 414 -0.08 1.95 -32.79
CA SER A 414 -0.06 1.95 -34.24
C SER A 414 1.14 1.17 -34.77
N GLY A 415 1.09 0.81 -36.06
CA GLY A 415 2.15 0.04 -36.70
C GLY A 415 2.02 -1.46 -36.48
N GLN A 416 3.17 -2.17 -36.43
CA GLN A 416 3.26 -3.60 -36.17
C GLN A 416 3.97 -3.80 -34.84
N SER A 417 3.22 -3.95 -33.78
CA SER A 417 3.78 -4.08 -32.44
C SER A 417 3.05 -5.15 -31.65
N GLU A 418 3.77 -5.88 -30.79
CA GLU A 418 3.18 -6.90 -29.92
C GLU A 418 3.61 -6.70 -28.46
N PHE A 419 2.61 -6.61 -27.58
CA PHE A 419 2.79 -6.39 -26.14
C PHE A 419 2.12 -7.52 -25.34
N ASN A 420 2.93 -8.30 -24.63
CA ASN A 420 2.45 -9.29 -23.65
C ASN A 420 2.31 -8.61 -22.29
N VAL A 421 1.26 -7.81 -22.10
CA VAL A 421 1.04 -7.00 -20.92
C VAL A 421 -0.43 -6.92 -20.54
N ILE A 422 -0.70 -6.53 -19.31
CA ILE A 422 -2.01 -6.08 -18.86
C ILE A 422 -2.09 -4.58 -19.16
N ALA A 423 -3.01 -4.19 -20.04
CA ALA A 423 -3.25 -2.79 -20.39
C ALA A 423 -4.39 -2.24 -19.52
N PHE A 424 -4.08 -1.34 -18.58
CA PHE A 424 -5.08 -0.64 -17.79
C PHE A 424 -5.07 0.84 -18.17
N VAL A 425 -6.16 1.33 -18.75
CA VAL A 425 -6.19 2.63 -19.41
C VAL A 425 -7.30 3.49 -18.83
N ASN A 426 -6.95 4.63 -18.25
CA ASN A 426 -7.89 5.70 -18.02
C ASN A 426 -8.00 6.53 -19.31
N GLY A 427 -9.24 6.68 -19.80
CA GLY A 427 -9.49 7.33 -21.08
C GLY A 427 -9.55 6.33 -22.26
N ALA A 428 -9.06 6.76 -23.42
CA ALA A 428 -9.21 6.02 -24.67
C ALA A 428 -8.08 5.01 -24.90
N PHE A 429 -8.45 3.78 -25.23
CA PHE A 429 -7.56 2.77 -25.79
C PHE A 429 -7.79 2.67 -27.31
N SER A 430 -6.75 2.90 -28.10
CA SER A 430 -6.82 2.83 -29.54
C SER A 430 -5.75 1.88 -30.08
N ALA A 431 -6.13 0.89 -30.86
CA ALA A 431 -5.19 -0.01 -31.54
C ALA A 431 -5.51 -0.06 -33.03
N THR A 432 -4.51 0.29 -33.85
CA THR A 432 -4.63 0.36 -35.31
C THR A 432 -3.49 -0.39 -36.01
N GLY A 433 -3.66 -0.76 -37.25
CA GLY A 433 -2.65 -1.49 -38.02
C GLY A 433 -2.51 -2.94 -37.58
N GLY A 434 -1.27 -3.39 -37.40
CA GLY A 434 -0.93 -4.74 -36.92
C GLY A 434 -0.62 -4.80 -35.42
N ALA A 435 -1.00 -3.78 -34.67
CA ALA A 435 -0.74 -3.71 -33.24
C ALA A 435 -1.54 -4.76 -32.45
N VAL A 436 -0.84 -5.48 -31.57
CA VAL A 436 -1.37 -6.60 -30.81
C VAL A 436 -1.08 -6.40 -29.33
N VAL A 437 -2.09 -6.52 -28.46
CA VAL A 437 -1.93 -6.71 -27.02
C VAL A 437 -2.33 -8.14 -26.69
N THR A 438 -1.35 -8.94 -26.28
CA THR A 438 -1.60 -10.28 -25.76
C THR A 438 -1.71 -10.19 -24.22
N GLY A 439 -2.91 -9.91 -23.75
CA GLY A 439 -3.24 -9.68 -22.35
C GLY A 439 -4.59 -8.98 -22.22
N PRO A 440 -5.11 -8.81 -21.01
CA PRO A 440 -6.35 -8.06 -20.82
C PRO A 440 -6.12 -6.57 -21.12
N ALA A 441 -7.08 -5.98 -21.84
CA ALA A 441 -7.18 -4.54 -22.04
C ALA A 441 -8.43 -4.02 -21.33
N ILE A 442 -8.21 -3.13 -20.37
CA ILE A 442 -9.25 -2.50 -19.55
C ILE A 442 -9.19 -1.01 -19.81
N ALA A 443 -10.25 -0.42 -20.36
CA ALA A 443 -10.26 0.98 -20.76
C ALA A 443 -11.58 1.68 -20.44
N ASP A 444 -11.59 3.03 -20.47
CA ASP A 444 -12.86 3.77 -20.38
C ASP A 444 -13.55 3.80 -21.73
N THR A 445 -12.83 4.03 -22.82
CA THR A 445 -13.34 3.88 -24.18
C THR A 445 -12.35 3.10 -25.03
N ALA A 446 -12.81 2.43 -26.09
CA ALA A 446 -11.90 1.69 -26.95
C ALA A 446 -12.31 1.71 -28.43
N THR A 447 -11.29 1.75 -29.30
CA THR A 447 -11.39 1.59 -30.75
C THR A 447 -10.33 0.65 -31.23
N LEU A 448 -10.74 -0.44 -31.87
CA LEU A 448 -9.86 -1.42 -32.48
C LEU A 448 -10.08 -1.43 -33.99
N SER A 449 -9.03 -1.22 -34.76
CA SER A 449 -9.09 -1.30 -36.22
C SER A 449 -7.94 -2.12 -36.83
N GLY A 450 -7.34 -2.99 -36.04
CA GLY A 450 -6.22 -3.84 -36.42
C GLY A 450 -6.40 -5.28 -35.93
N ASN A 451 -5.32 -6.04 -35.86
CA ASN A 451 -5.33 -7.43 -35.42
C ASN A 451 -5.13 -7.51 -33.89
N GLY A 452 -6.15 -7.12 -33.11
CA GLY A 452 -6.07 -7.24 -31.64
C GLY A 452 -6.07 -8.72 -31.20
N LYS A 453 -5.03 -9.11 -30.47
CA LYS A 453 -5.00 -10.38 -29.72
C LYS A 453 -5.08 -10.05 -28.23
N PHE A 454 -6.08 -10.55 -27.54
CA PHE A 454 -6.23 -10.35 -26.10
C PHE A 454 -6.17 -11.71 -25.39
N ALA A 455 -5.73 -11.72 -24.14
CA ALA A 455 -5.77 -12.90 -23.27
C ALA A 455 -6.34 -12.53 -21.91
N THR A 456 -6.87 -13.51 -21.20
CA THR A 456 -7.22 -13.36 -19.79
C THR A 456 -6.03 -13.71 -18.91
N VAL A 457 -5.96 -13.12 -17.73
CA VAL A 457 -4.94 -13.44 -16.72
C VAL A 457 -5.60 -13.86 -15.42
N THR A 458 -5.04 -14.88 -14.79
CA THR A 458 -5.48 -15.36 -13.47
C THR A 458 -4.73 -14.69 -12.33
N THR A 459 -3.53 -14.18 -12.61
CA THR A 459 -2.68 -13.48 -11.63
C THR A 459 -2.37 -12.08 -12.14
N VAL A 460 -2.60 -11.11 -11.31
CA VAL A 460 -2.38 -9.69 -11.60
C VAL A 460 -1.22 -9.21 -10.74
N PRO A 461 -0.23 -8.50 -11.30
CA PRO A 461 0.92 -7.99 -10.56
C PRO A 461 0.53 -7.06 -9.40
N PRO A 462 1.37 -6.96 -8.36
CA PRO A 462 1.20 -5.96 -7.32
C PRO A 462 1.11 -4.54 -7.88
N GLY A 463 0.27 -3.71 -7.25
CA GLY A 463 0.05 -2.33 -7.68
C GLY A 463 -0.87 -2.17 -8.89
N THR A 464 -1.32 -3.24 -9.53
CA THR A 464 -2.35 -3.15 -10.57
C THR A 464 -3.69 -2.75 -9.95
N PRO A 465 -4.45 -1.80 -10.55
CA PRO A 465 -5.74 -1.40 -10.01
C PRO A 465 -6.71 -2.57 -9.89
N GLY A 466 -7.23 -2.82 -8.68
CA GLY A 466 -8.11 -3.96 -8.41
C GLY A 466 -7.43 -5.33 -8.39
N ALA A 467 -6.10 -5.40 -8.27
CA ALA A 467 -5.38 -6.64 -7.96
C ALA A 467 -5.83 -7.19 -6.60
N ALA A 468 -5.72 -8.50 -6.44
CA ALA A 468 -5.88 -9.09 -5.12
C ALA A 468 -4.80 -8.51 -4.18
N SER A 469 -5.20 -8.10 -3.01
CA SER A 469 -4.27 -7.61 -1.99
C SER A 469 -4.58 -8.26 -0.66
N SER A 470 -3.53 -8.51 0.11
CA SER A 470 -3.65 -8.90 1.50
C SER A 470 -2.93 -7.87 2.35
N VAL A 471 -3.66 -7.24 3.25
CA VAL A 471 -3.08 -6.34 4.24
C VAL A 471 -3.09 -7.06 5.58
N THR A 472 -1.91 -7.35 6.09
CA THR A 472 -1.75 -7.89 7.44
C THR A 472 -1.47 -6.74 8.38
N THR A 473 -2.31 -6.58 9.37
CA THR A 473 -2.12 -5.61 10.46
C THR A 473 -1.94 -6.35 11.77
N THR A 474 -1.03 -5.87 12.61
CA THR A 474 -0.81 -6.42 13.95
C THR A 474 -1.33 -5.43 14.98
N THR A 475 -2.22 -5.90 15.84
CA THR A 475 -2.69 -5.16 17.01
C THR A 475 -1.93 -5.64 18.23
N TRP A 476 -1.22 -4.74 18.89
CA TRP A 476 -0.43 -5.03 20.08
C TRP A 476 -1.26 -4.83 21.34
N LYS A 477 -1.24 -5.80 22.23
CA LYS A 477 -1.92 -5.74 23.53
C LYS A 477 -0.93 -6.02 24.65
N VAL A 478 -1.06 -5.29 25.75
CA VAL A 478 -0.28 -5.57 26.96
C VAL A 478 -0.71 -6.92 27.52
N LEU A 479 0.24 -7.81 27.73
CA LEU A 479 -0.02 -9.09 28.39
C LEU A 479 -0.43 -8.84 29.84
N PRO A 480 -1.60 -9.34 30.29
CA PRO A 480 -2.04 -9.17 31.66
C PRO A 480 -0.99 -9.68 32.66
N GLY A 481 -0.71 -8.89 33.69
CA GLY A 481 0.28 -9.25 34.72
C GLY A 481 1.75 -9.14 34.29
N SER A 482 2.05 -8.68 33.06
CA SER A 482 3.43 -8.53 32.59
C SER A 482 4.08 -7.22 33.02
N TRP A 483 3.31 -6.27 33.52
CA TRP A 483 3.84 -5.01 34.02
C TRP A 483 4.72 -5.23 35.25
N ARG A 484 5.95 -4.79 35.22
CA ARG A 484 6.92 -4.95 36.30
C ARG A 484 7.64 -3.63 36.55
N GLN A 485 7.71 -3.25 37.80
CA GLN A 485 8.65 -2.24 38.25
C GLN A 485 9.92 -2.96 38.71
N LEU A 486 11.02 -2.70 38.02
CA LEU A 486 12.32 -3.24 38.39
C LEU A 486 12.99 -2.25 39.36
N LEU A 487 13.33 -2.69 40.57
CA LEU A 487 14.14 -1.90 41.49
C LEU A 487 15.54 -1.83 40.92
N THR A 488 15.90 -0.69 40.36
CA THR A 488 17.31 -0.36 40.08
C THR A 488 17.93 -0.01 41.43
N GLY A 489 18.99 -0.72 41.79
CA GLY A 489 19.61 -0.74 43.12
C GLY A 489 19.68 0.62 43.82
N LEU A 490 19.56 0.54 45.13
CA LEU A 490 19.73 1.65 46.08
C LEU A 490 21.14 2.23 46.00
#